data_9c50d8dbd2fcf76387187738f3b52c78
#
_entry.id   9c50d8dbd2fcf76387187738f3b52c78
#
_cell.length_a   1.000
_cell.length_b   1.000
_cell.length_c   1.000
_cell.angle_alpha   90.00
_cell.angle_beta   90.00
_cell.angle_gamma   90.00
#
_symmetry.space_group_name_H-M   'P 1'
#
loop_
_entity.id
_entity.type
_entity.pdbx_description
1 polymer ?
#
loop_
_entity_poly.entity_id
_entity_poly.type
_entity_poly.pdbx_seq_one_letter_code
_entity_poly.pdbx_strand_id
1 'polypeptide(L)'
;MPDVTTLFHQVVTLPDDVRADRYARLVGLDAVKSRLRKEAAVLADPSKLTAWAAKNHPKVGPDDQSFSLLKDRAPLLLFAGDVGSGKSALAESFGCDLATHLGVEVELWRLKLSTRGSGHVGEMTALISSAFEEVTVEAKLGRNHGTGKVSKVTIMVIDEADALVQSREATQMHHEDRAGVDAFLAEIDSLAGSGTPLLVVMCTNRLAALDPAVKRRAAATFEFGRPNDDQRRQVIATAFKNYGLADDTIDKLVIATGPQGLDRFGFTYSDLTQRLLPTAVLAAYPDDAITADLLLAVASDLGPTVAFNDQASA
;
A
#
# COMPACT_ATOMS: atom_id res chain seq x y z
N MET A 1 10.10 -15.31 -23.99
CA MET A 1 9.54 -14.38 -23.01
C MET A 1 8.85 -15.21 -21.94
N PRO A 2 9.11 -15.00 -20.65
CA PRO A 2 8.31 -15.66 -19.61
C PRO A 2 6.84 -15.23 -19.81
N ASP A 3 5.91 -16.15 -19.59
CA ASP A 3 4.48 -15.89 -19.68
C ASP A 3 4.08 -14.87 -18.60
N VAL A 4 3.28 -13.85 -18.92
CA VAL A 4 2.76 -12.80 -17.99
C VAL A 4 2.25 -13.42 -16.70
N THR A 5 1.57 -14.55 -16.80
CA THR A 5 1.03 -15.32 -15.67
C THR A 5 2.11 -15.84 -14.72
N THR A 6 3.39 -15.83 -15.10
CA THR A 6 4.50 -16.27 -14.24
C THR A 6 5.08 -15.15 -13.38
N LEU A 7 5.05 -13.89 -13.85
CA LEU A 7 5.63 -12.74 -13.15
C LEU A 7 4.66 -12.09 -12.16
N PHE A 8 3.36 -12.16 -12.42
CA PHE A 8 2.34 -11.52 -11.62
C PHE A 8 1.37 -12.53 -11.00
N HIS A 9 1.02 -12.32 -9.74
CA HIS A 9 -0.01 -13.12 -9.06
C HIS A 9 -1.40 -12.85 -9.62
N GLN A 10 -1.63 -11.61 -10.05
CA GLN A 10 -2.94 -11.14 -10.44
C GLN A 10 -2.83 -9.86 -11.27
N VAL A 11 -3.65 -9.79 -12.32
CA VAL A 11 -3.95 -8.59 -13.08
C VAL A 11 -5.46 -8.37 -12.98
N VAL A 12 -5.88 -7.18 -12.55
CA VAL A 12 -7.29 -6.87 -12.29
C VAL A 12 -7.64 -5.50 -12.79
N THR A 13 -8.77 -5.40 -13.50
CA THR A 13 -9.36 -4.13 -13.89
C THR A 13 -10.21 -3.56 -12.75
N LEU A 14 -10.03 -2.28 -12.47
CA LEU A 14 -10.72 -1.54 -11.40
C LEU A 14 -11.54 -0.38 -11.96
N PRO A 15 -12.63 0.01 -11.32
CA PRO A 15 -13.11 -0.50 -10.03
C PRO A 15 -13.80 -1.85 -10.14
N ASP A 16 -13.65 -2.70 -9.13
CA ASP A 16 -14.47 -3.87 -8.88
C ASP A 16 -15.14 -3.79 -7.49
N ASP A 17 -16.28 -4.45 -7.32
CA ASP A 17 -17.09 -4.35 -6.11
C ASP A 17 -16.34 -4.88 -4.87
N VAL A 18 -15.56 -5.95 -5.01
CA VAL A 18 -14.86 -6.59 -3.89
C VAL A 18 -13.77 -5.66 -3.33
N ARG A 19 -13.02 -5.00 -4.22
CA ARG A 19 -11.96 -4.09 -3.80
C ARG A 19 -12.51 -2.73 -3.38
N ALA A 20 -13.59 -2.26 -3.99
CA ALA A 20 -14.30 -1.07 -3.55
C ALA A 20 -14.82 -1.23 -2.11
N ASP A 21 -15.44 -2.37 -1.80
CA ASP A 21 -15.86 -2.73 -0.44
C ASP A 21 -14.67 -2.84 0.52
N ARG A 22 -13.56 -3.45 0.08
CA ARG A 22 -12.34 -3.52 0.90
C ARG A 22 -11.82 -2.13 1.22
N TYR A 23 -11.74 -1.25 0.23
CA TYR A 23 -11.31 0.14 0.41
C TYR A 23 -12.22 0.89 1.39
N ALA A 24 -13.53 0.72 1.28
CA ALA A 24 -14.50 1.35 2.18
C ALA A 24 -14.34 0.88 3.63
N ARG A 25 -14.02 -0.40 3.85
CA ARG A 25 -13.80 -0.98 5.20
C ARG A 25 -12.47 -0.60 5.85
N LEU A 26 -11.54 0.01 5.13
CA LEU A 26 -10.30 0.53 5.70
C LEU A 26 -10.58 1.82 6.48
N VAL A 27 -10.98 1.67 7.72
CA VAL A 27 -11.37 2.76 8.63
C VAL A 27 -10.13 3.39 9.26
N GLY A 28 -10.21 4.68 9.58
CA GLY A 28 -9.12 5.39 10.27
C GLY A 28 -7.93 5.75 9.38
N LEU A 29 -8.02 5.53 8.06
CA LEU A 29 -6.98 5.89 7.09
C LEU A 29 -7.36 7.09 6.21
N ASP A 30 -8.32 7.91 6.63
CA ASP A 30 -8.89 8.97 5.78
C ASP A 30 -7.86 10.01 5.34
N ALA A 31 -6.95 10.41 6.23
CA ALA A 31 -5.85 11.33 5.91
C ALA A 31 -4.87 10.71 4.89
N VAL A 32 -4.52 9.43 5.08
CA VAL A 32 -3.67 8.66 4.15
C VAL A 32 -4.35 8.52 2.80
N LYS A 33 -5.62 8.11 2.76
CA LYS A 33 -6.43 7.98 1.54
C LYS A 33 -6.52 9.30 0.78
N SER A 34 -6.79 10.41 1.48
CA SER A 34 -6.90 11.74 0.86
C SER A 34 -5.57 12.20 0.25
N ARG A 35 -4.45 12.02 0.95
CA ARG A 35 -3.13 12.36 0.43
C ARG A 35 -2.73 11.44 -0.73
N LEU A 36 -2.95 10.13 -0.59
CA LEU A 36 -2.66 9.13 -1.62
C LEU A 36 -3.38 9.44 -2.94
N ARG A 37 -4.68 9.76 -2.88
CA ARG A 37 -5.47 10.15 -4.05
C ARG A 37 -4.84 11.32 -4.81
N LYS A 38 -4.41 12.36 -4.10
CA LYS A 38 -3.79 13.56 -4.70
C LYS A 38 -2.45 13.23 -5.34
N GLU A 39 -1.58 12.52 -4.63
CA GLU A 39 -0.26 12.11 -5.13
C GLU A 39 -0.40 11.20 -6.35
N ALA A 40 -1.22 10.15 -6.25
CA ALA A 40 -1.45 9.21 -7.33
C ALA A 40 -2.06 9.88 -8.58
N ALA A 41 -3.01 10.79 -8.40
CA ALA A 41 -3.63 11.51 -9.52
C ALA A 41 -2.62 12.37 -10.29
N VAL A 42 -1.73 13.08 -9.59
CA VAL A 42 -0.70 13.93 -10.23
C VAL A 42 0.37 13.09 -10.91
N LEU A 43 0.81 11.99 -10.29
CA LEU A 43 1.82 11.09 -10.86
C LEU A 43 1.28 10.35 -12.10
N ALA A 44 0.02 9.89 -12.05
CA ALA A 44 -0.60 9.16 -13.17
C ALA A 44 -0.97 10.08 -14.35
N ASP A 45 -1.44 11.31 -14.05
CA ASP A 45 -1.83 12.29 -15.06
C ASP A 45 -1.39 13.70 -14.67
N PRO A 46 -0.13 14.07 -14.97
CA PRO A 46 0.40 15.42 -14.68
C PRO A 46 -0.40 16.57 -15.32
N SER A 47 -1.21 16.31 -16.35
CA SER A 47 -2.06 17.33 -16.97
C SER A 47 -3.11 17.90 -16.02
N LYS A 48 -3.52 17.13 -15.02
CA LYS A 48 -4.43 17.58 -13.96
C LYS A 48 -3.84 18.73 -13.14
N LEU A 49 -2.53 18.70 -12.89
CA LEU A 49 -1.84 19.79 -12.20
C LEU A 49 -1.84 21.08 -13.04
N THR A 50 -1.57 20.96 -14.34
CA THR A 50 -1.61 22.10 -15.28
C THR A 50 -3.02 22.70 -15.36
N ALA A 51 -4.05 21.87 -15.44
CA ALA A 51 -5.46 22.32 -15.45
C ALA A 51 -5.84 23.02 -14.12
N TRP A 52 -5.41 22.48 -12.98
CA TRP A 52 -5.62 23.10 -11.68
C TRP A 52 -4.94 24.47 -11.58
N ALA A 53 -3.71 24.59 -12.08
CA ALA A 53 -2.98 25.85 -12.06
C ALA A 53 -3.64 26.91 -12.96
N ALA A 54 -4.00 26.55 -14.16
CA ALA A 54 -4.68 27.47 -15.09
C ALA A 54 -5.97 28.06 -14.46
N LYS A 55 -6.68 27.27 -13.66
CA LYS A 55 -7.88 27.69 -12.95
C LYS A 55 -7.61 28.59 -11.75
N ASN A 56 -6.63 28.23 -10.91
CA ASN A 56 -6.45 28.85 -9.58
C ASN A 56 -5.28 29.85 -9.54
N HIS A 57 -4.32 29.71 -10.46
CA HIS A 57 -3.10 30.53 -10.56
C HIS A 57 -2.82 30.94 -12.02
N PRO A 58 -3.67 31.74 -12.66
CA PRO A 58 -3.59 32.03 -14.11
C PRO A 58 -2.31 32.75 -14.53
N LYS A 59 -1.55 33.28 -13.58
CA LYS A 59 -0.22 33.89 -13.86
C LYS A 59 0.92 32.88 -13.88
N VAL A 60 0.69 31.65 -13.41
CA VAL A 60 1.68 30.57 -13.40
C VAL A 60 1.54 29.80 -14.71
N GLY A 61 2.59 29.90 -15.56
CA GLY A 61 2.59 29.21 -16.86
C GLY A 61 2.78 27.69 -16.72
N PRO A 62 2.47 26.94 -17.77
CA PRO A 62 2.64 25.47 -17.76
C PRO A 62 4.09 25.02 -17.62
N ASP A 63 5.03 25.89 -17.94
CA ASP A 63 6.48 25.65 -17.88
C ASP A 63 7.12 26.19 -16.58
N ASP A 64 6.31 26.56 -15.58
CA ASP A 64 6.80 26.98 -14.28
C ASP A 64 7.63 25.88 -13.62
N GLN A 65 8.76 26.26 -13.02
CA GLN A 65 9.69 25.32 -12.39
C GLN A 65 9.02 24.41 -11.36
N SER A 66 8.04 24.91 -10.61
CA SER A 66 7.31 24.11 -9.61
C SER A 66 6.58 22.93 -10.25
N PHE A 67 6.07 23.09 -11.48
CA PHE A 67 5.40 21.99 -12.19
C PHE A 67 6.38 20.99 -12.78
N SER A 68 7.52 21.46 -13.30
CA SER A 68 8.59 20.56 -13.76
C SER A 68 9.05 19.66 -12.62
N LEU A 69 9.36 20.24 -11.45
CA LEU A 69 9.76 19.48 -10.26
C LEU A 69 8.73 18.43 -9.82
N LEU A 70 7.42 18.70 -10.01
CA LEU A 70 6.36 17.74 -9.67
C LEU A 70 6.18 16.66 -10.74
N LYS A 71 6.35 17.02 -12.03
CA LYS A 71 6.23 16.08 -13.16
C LYS A 71 7.41 15.12 -13.26
N ASP A 72 8.62 15.59 -12.89
CA ASP A 72 9.86 14.83 -13.00
C ASP A 72 10.07 13.83 -11.85
N ARG A 73 9.14 13.79 -10.88
CA ARG A 73 9.19 12.78 -9.81
C ARG A 73 8.97 11.36 -10.36
N ALA A 74 9.75 10.43 -9.85
CA ALA A 74 9.51 9.02 -10.13
C ALA A 74 8.15 8.57 -9.56
N PRO A 75 7.35 7.78 -10.28
CA PRO A 75 6.01 7.37 -9.86
C PRO A 75 6.04 6.25 -8.81
N LEU A 76 6.91 6.38 -7.80
CA LEU A 76 7.12 5.42 -6.73
C LEU A 76 6.48 5.91 -5.42
N LEU A 77 5.59 5.10 -4.86
CA LEU A 77 4.93 5.32 -3.58
C LEU A 77 5.35 4.24 -2.58
N LEU A 78 5.82 4.63 -1.40
CA LEU A 78 6.21 3.71 -0.34
C LEU A 78 5.12 3.65 0.72
N PHE A 79 4.65 2.44 1.04
CA PHE A 79 3.75 2.14 2.14
C PHE A 79 4.55 1.40 3.21
N ALA A 80 4.82 2.08 4.31
CA ALA A 80 5.68 1.55 5.37
C ALA A 80 4.93 1.50 6.71
N GLY A 81 5.18 0.49 7.52
CA GLY A 81 4.61 0.39 8.85
C GLY A 81 4.45 -1.03 9.34
N ASP A 82 3.83 -1.19 10.51
CA ASP A 82 3.71 -2.46 11.22
C ASP A 82 2.85 -3.50 10.47
N VAL A 83 3.04 -4.77 10.79
CA VAL A 83 2.23 -5.87 10.27
C VAL A 83 0.76 -5.66 10.67
N GLY A 84 -0.16 -5.94 9.75
CA GLY A 84 -1.59 -5.80 10.02
C GLY A 84 -2.11 -4.36 10.12
N SER A 85 -1.32 -3.36 9.69
CA SER A 85 -1.71 -1.94 9.67
C SER A 85 -2.54 -1.51 8.45
N GLY A 86 -2.76 -2.41 7.47
CA GLY A 86 -3.61 -2.16 6.31
C GLY A 86 -2.88 -1.74 5.02
N LYS A 87 -1.54 -1.74 4.98
CA LYS A 87 -0.73 -1.37 3.80
C LYS A 87 -1.12 -2.10 2.52
N SER A 88 -0.99 -3.43 2.52
CA SER A 88 -1.29 -4.25 1.33
C SER A 88 -2.77 -4.17 0.95
N ALA A 89 -3.67 -4.10 1.94
CA ALA A 89 -5.09 -3.93 1.68
C ALA A 89 -5.40 -2.59 0.98
N LEU A 90 -4.75 -1.50 1.40
CA LEU A 90 -4.90 -0.20 0.73
C LEU A 90 -4.24 -0.22 -0.65
N ALA A 91 -3.01 -0.76 -0.79
CA ALA A 91 -2.30 -0.85 -2.05
C ALA A 91 -3.11 -1.59 -3.13
N GLU A 92 -3.81 -2.67 -2.75
CA GLU A 92 -4.63 -3.48 -3.66
C GLU A 92 -6.01 -2.89 -3.95
N SER A 93 -6.47 -1.88 -3.23
CA SER A 93 -7.85 -1.39 -3.34
C SER A 93 -7.98 0.11 -3.67
N PHE A 94 -6.96 0.95 -3.45
CA PHE A 94 -7.07 2.39 -3.69
C PHE A 94 -7.27 2.74 -5.17
N GLY A 95 -6.93 1.84 -6.08
CA GLY A 95 -7.18 2.01 -7.51
C GLY A 95 -8.66 2.19 -7.85
N CYS A 96 -9.59 1.64 -7.05
CA CYS A 96 -11.03 1.88 -7.21
C CYS A 96 -11.39 3.36 -7.00
N ASP A 97 -10.83 3.96 -5.95
CA ASP A 97 -11.02 5.38 -5.65
C ASP A 97 -10.33 6.27 -6.69
N LEU A 98 -9.12 5.89 -7.12
CA LEU A 98 -8.38 6.60 -8.16
C LEU A 98 -9.11 6.59 -9.50
N ALA A 99 -9.65 5.43 -9.91
CA ALA A 99 -10.45 5.27 -11.14
C ALA A 99 -11.66 6.22 -11.14
N THR A 100 -12.39 6.24 -10.04
CA THR A 100 -13.55 7.14 -9.86
C THR A 100 -13.12 8.61 -9.87
N HIS A 101 -12.01 8.95 -9.19
CA HIS A 101 -11.52 10.33 -9.10
C HIS A 101 -11.03 10.89 -10.44
N LEU A 102 -10.33 10.07 -11.24
CA LEU A 102 -9.81 10.47 -12.55
C LEU A 102 -10.82 10.29 -13.68
N GLY A 103 -11.84 9.45 -13.51
CA GLY A 103 -12.77 9.07 -14.55
C GLY A 103 -12.11 8.22 -15.64
N VAL A 104 -11.20 7.30 -15.26
CA VAL A 104 -10.45 6.42 -16.16
C VAL A 104 -10.45 4.99 -15.63
N GLU A 105 -10.14 4.04 -16.48
CA GLU A 105 -9.87 2.66 -16.07
C GLU A 105 -8.55 2.57 -15.30
N VAL A 106 -8.49 1.68 -14.31
CA VAL A 106 -7.24 1.37 -13.59
C VAL A 106 -6.99 -0.13 -13.64
N GLU A 107 -5.79 -0.52 -14.04
CA GLU A 107 -5.33 -1.90 -13.93
C GLU A 107 -4.35 -2.07 -12.79
N LEU A 108 -4.57 -3.08 -11.96
CA LEU A 108 -3.70 -3.43 -10.86
C LEU A 108 -2.94 -4.71 -11.17
N TRP A 109 -1.61 -4.61 -11.11
CA TRP A 109 -0.65 -5.67 -11.39
C TRP A 109 0.13 -5.98 -10.11
N ARG A 110 -0.04 -7.16 -9.52
CA ARG A 110 0.67 -7.55 -8.30
C ARG A 110 1.87 -8.44 -8.64
N LEU A 111 3.08 -7.91 -8.42
CA LEU A 111 4.33 -8.63 -8.68
C LEU A 111 4.47 -9.85 -7.76
N LYS A 112 4.92 -10.96 -8.35
CA LYS A 112 5.18 -12.21 -7.65
C LYS A 112 6.66 -12.35 -7.31
N LEU A 113 7.03 -12.09 -6.05
CA LEU A 113 8.41 -12.24 -5.58
C LEU A 113 8.80 -13.69 -5.25
N SER A 114 7.85 -14.61 -5.17
CA SER A 114 8.08 -16.01 -4.81
C SER A 114 8.74 -16.85 -5.93
N THR A 115 8.95 -16.27 -7.11
CA THR A 115 9.76 -16.86 -8.19
C THR A 115 11.27 -16.74 -7.95
N ARG A 116 11.73 -16.56 -6.69
CA ARG A 116 13.12 -16.84 -6.31
C ARG A 116 13.41 -18.30 -6.60
N GLY A 117 13.62 -18.59 -7.89
CA GLY A 117 14.00 -19.91 -8.39
C GLY A 117 15.46 -20.15 -8.05
N SER A 118 15.88 -21.31 -8.15
CA SER A 118 17.17 -22.00 -8.29
C SER A 118 18.49 -21.30 -7.86
N GLY A 119 18.53 -20.01 -7.47
CA GLY A 119 19.75 -19.31 -7.02
C GLY A 119 20.76 -19.03 -8.15
N HIS A 120 20.31 -18.89 -9.40
CA HIS A 120 21.20 -18.53 -10.50
C HIS A 120 21.46 -17.03 -10.57
N VAL A 121 22.72 -16.66 -10.76
CA VAL A 121 23.21 -15.29 -10.92
C VAL A 121 22.42 -14.56 -12.01
N GLY A 122 21.83 -13.38 -11.65
CA GLY A 122 21.08 -12.55 -12.61
C GLY A 122 19.58 -12.81 -12.73
N GLU A 123 19.02 -13.83 -12.07
CA GLU A 123 17.57 -14.11 -12.13
C GLU A 123 16.73 -12.96 -11.59
N MET A 124 17.15 -12.35 -10.47
CA MET A 124 16.42 -11.22 -9.87
C MET A 124 16.44 -10.00 -10.80
N THR A 125 17.59 -9.67 -11.38
CA THR A 125 17.71 -8.56 -12.34
C THR A 125 16.81 -8.79 -13.55
N ALA A 126 16.85 -9.99 -14.14
CA ALA A 126 16.01 -10.34 -15.28
C ALA A 126 14.50 -10.29 -14.93
N LEU A 127 14.12 -10.77 -13.75
CA LEU A 127 12.74 -10.73 -13.27
C LEU A 127 12.24 -9.27 -13.13
N ILE A 128 13.04 -8.40 -12.52
CA ILE A 128 12.69 -6.98 -12.35
C ILE A 128 12.54 -6.32 -13.72
N SER A 129 13.56 -6.43 -14.59
CA SER A 129 13.52 -5.79 -15.92
C SER A 129 12.37 -6.31 -16.76
N SER A 130 12.12 -7.63 -16.79
CA SER A 130 10.98 -8.19 -17.53
C SER A 130 9.63 -7.71 -16.98
N ALA A 131 9.47 -7.63 -15.66
CA ALA A 131 8.24 -7.15 -15.04
C ALA A 131 7.98 -5.67 -15.35
N PHE A 132 9.02 -4.84 -15.27
CA PHE A 132 8.89 -3.40 -15.59
C PHE A 132 8.65 -3.17 -17.09
N GLU A 133 9.33 -3.91 -17.96
CA GLU A 133 9.10 -3.84 -19.41
C GLU A 133 7.63 -4.11 -19.74
N GLU A 134 7.09 -5.20 -19.23
CA GLU A 134 5.72 -5.62 -19.50
C GLU A 134 4.69 -4.61 -18.99
N VAL A 135 4.80 -4.19 -17.71
CA VAL A 135 3.89 -3.21 -17.11
C VAL A 135 4.01 -1.86 -17.78
N THR A 136 5.21 -1.45 -18.21
CA THR A 136 5.44 -0.17 -18.90
C THR A 136 4.84 -0.18 -20.32
N VAL A 137 4.95 -1.29 -21.04
CA VAL A 137 4.29 -1.46 -22.36
C VAL A 137 2.78 -1.30 -22.21
N GLU A 138 2.18 -2.00 -21.25
CA GLU A 138 0.74 -1.91 -20.98
C GLU A 138 0.31 -0.51 -20.53
N ALA A 139 1.08 0.12 -19.65
CA ALA A 139 0.79 1.48 -19.17
C ALA A 139 0.83 2.52 -20.31
N LYS A 140 1.76 2.39 -21.25
CA LYS A 140 1.84 3.30 -22.43
C LYS A 140 0.57 3.26 -23.28
N LEU A 141 -0.12 2.13 -23.36
CA LEU A 141 -1.41 2.01 -24.05
C LEU A 141 -2.51 2.86 -23.38
N GLY A 142 -2.35 3.16 -22.09
CA GLY A 142 -3.28 3.99 -21.34
C GLY A 142 -3.24 5.49 -21.68
N ARG A 143 -2.30 5.94 -22.50
CA ARG A 143 -2.19 7.34 -22.95
C ARG A 143 -2.38 7.44 -24.46
N ASN A 144 -3.32 8.26 -24.89
CA ASN A 144 -3.51 8.55 -26.30
C ASN A 144 -2.37 9.46 -26.81
N HIS A 145 -1.58 8.97 -27.75
CA HIS A 145 -0.40 9.67 -28.28
C HIS A 145 -0.75 10.98 -29.03
N GLY A 146 -1.93 11.06 -29.65
CA GLY A 146 -2.36 12.25 -30.41
C GLY A 146 -2.88 13.38 -29.51
N THR A 147 -3.61 13.05 -28.44
CA THR A 147 -4.24 14.04 -27.55
C THR A 147 -3.53 14.19 -26.21
N GLY A 148 -2.61 13.29 -25.88
CA GLY A 148 -1.98 13.23 -24.55
C GLY A 148 -2.92 12.82 -23.41
N LYS A 149 -4.19 12.54 -23.70
CA LYS A 149 -5.21 12.20 -22.69
C LYS A 149 -4.94 10.80 -22.11
N VAL A 150 -4.99 10.69 -20.80
CA VAL A 150 -4.95 9.41 -20.09
C VAL A 150 -6.35 8.80 -20.08
N SER A 151 -6.48 7.56 -20.52
CA SER A 151 -7.70 6.75 -20.52
C SER A 151 -7.63 5.56 -19.58
N LYS A 152 -6.40 5.11 -19.26
CA LYS A 152 -6.14 4.01 -18.36
C LYS A 152 -4.87 4.29 -17.55
N VAL A 153 -4.86 3.91 -16.28
CA VAL A 153 -3.70 3.99 -15.37
C VAL A 153 -3.33 2.58 -14.94
N THR A 154 -2.05 2.26 -14.94
CA THR A 154 -1.55 0.98 -14.44
C THR A 154 -0.93 1.17 -13.05
N ILE A 155 -1.25 0.30 -12.11
CA ILE A 155 -0.67 0.26 -10.77
C ILE A 155 0.09 -1.05 -10.60
N MET A 156 1.39 -0.99 -10.41
CA MET A 156 2.22 -2.13 -10.06
C MET A 156 2.40 -2.17 -8.54
N VAL A 157 1.96 -3.26 -7.90
CA VAL A 157 2.11 -3.46 -6.44
C VAL A 157 3.23 -4.46 -6.17
N ILE A 158 4.18 -4.06 -5.35
CA ILE A 158 5.29 -4.88 -4.85
C ILE A 158 5.10 -5.00 -3.33
N ASP A 159 4.61 -6.14 -2.89
CA ASP A 159 4.48 -6.44 -1.46
C ASP A 159 5.78 -7.05 -0.91
N GLU A 160 6.03 -6.92 0.39
CA GLU A 160 7.28 -7.38 1.02
C GLU A 160 8.54 -6.82 0.32
N ALA A 161 8.52 -5.53 -0.01
CA ALA A 161 9.54 -4.86 -0.81
C ALA A 161 10.95 -4.93 -0.20
N ASP A 162 11.06 -5.10 1.10
CA ASP A 162 12.33 -5.34 1.80
C ASP A 162 13.03 -6.64 1.33
N ALA A 163 12.29 -7.59 0.80
CA ALA A 163 12.88 -8.77 0.17
C ALA A 163 13.55 -8.47 -1.18
N LEU A 164 13.12 -7.41 -1.88
CA LEU A 164 13.61 -7.03 -3.21
C LEU A 164 14.71 -5.97 -3.15
N VAL A 165 14.54 -4.94 -2.32
CA VAL A 165 15.38 -3.73 -2.32
C VAL A 165 15.96 -3.44 -0.93
N GLN A 166 16.56 -4.44 -0.32
CA GLN A 166 17.25 -4.30 0.96
C GLN A 166 18.48 -3.39 0.84
N SER A 167 18.86 -2.73 1.93
CA SER A 167 20.04 -1.86 1.96
C SER A 167 21.32 -2.60 1.58
N ARG A 168 22.07 -2.05 0.64
CA ARG A 168 23.37 -2.58 0.17
C ARG A 168 24.48 -2.56 1.22
N GLU A 169 24.25 -1.88 2.34
CA GLU A 169 25.16 -1.80 3.49
C GLU A 169 25.04 -3.00 4.43
N ALA A 170 24.01 -3.85 4.25
CA ALA A 170 23.82 -5.05 5.04
C ALA A 170 25.02 -6.03 4.83
N THR A 171 25.64 -6.44 5.93
CA THR A 171 26.93 -7.18 5.95
C THR A 171 26.89 -8.57 5.28
N GLN A 172 25.69 -9.08 4.94
CA GLN A 172 25.48 -10.40 4.34
C GLN A 172 24.79 -10.35 2.97
N MET A 173 24.78 -9.19 2.31
CA MET A 173 24.12 -9.05 1.02
C MET A 173 24.95 -9.68 -0.11
N HIS A 174 24.39 -10.63 -0.83
CA HIS A 174 25.04 -11.25 -2.00
C HIS A 174 25.12 -10.25 -3.17
N HIS A 175 26.10 -10.45 -4.07
CA HIS A 175 26.27 -9.61 -5.27
C HIS A 175 25.01 -9.54 -6.15
N GLU A 176 24.21 -10.60 -6.16
CA GLU A 176 22.94 -10.69 -6.90
C GLU A 176 21.86 -9.74 -6.37
N ASP A 177 21.73 -9.66 -5.05
CA ASP A 177 20.76 -8.77 -4.42
C ASP A 177 21.08 -7.29 -4.74
N ARG A 178 22.39 -6.94 -4.79
CA ARG A 178 22.83 -5.60 -5.20
C ARG A 178 22.49 -5.29 -6.66
N ALA A 179 22.70 -6.24 -7.57
CA ALA A 179 22.35 -6.07 -8.98
C ALA A 179 20.85 -5.92 -9.18
N GLY A 180 20.03 -6.61 -8.38
CA GLY A 180 18.57 -6.45 -8.35
C GLY A 180 18.13 -5.05 -7.92
N VAL A 181 18.75 -4.50 -6.86
CA VAL A 181 18.50 -3.11 -6.42
C VAL A 181 18.88 -2.12 -7.51
N ASP A 182 20.03 -2.28 -8.15
CA ASP A 182 20.49 -1.38 -9.23
C ASP A 182 19.56 -1.44 -10.44
N ALA A 183 19.08 -2.64 -10.83
CA ALA A 183 18.10 -2.80 -11.88
C ALA A 183 16.78 -2.08 -11.53
N PHE A 184 16.27 -2.30 -10.31
CA PHE A 184 15.06 -1.60 -9.85
C PHE A 184 15.21 -0.08 -9.91
N LEU A 185 16.33 0.46 -9.44
CA LEU A 185 16.59 1.90 -9.47
C LEU A 185 16.64 2.44 -10.90
N ALA A 186 17.25 1.71 -11.84
CA ALA A 186 17.31 2.09 -13.24
C ALA A 186 15.90 2.13 -13.88
N GLU A 187 15.06 1.15 -13.59
CA GLU A 187 13.68 1.14 -14.06
C GLU A 187 12.85 2.31 -13.49
N ILE A 188 12.97 2.58 -12.20
CA ILE A 188 12.29 3.71 -11.56
C ILE A 188 12.77 5.05 -12.14
N ASP A 189 14.07 5.21 -12.37
CA ASP A 189 14.63 6.42 -12.98
C ASP A 189 14.14 6.61 -14.43
N SER A 190 13.95 5.53 -15.19
CA SER A 190 13.43 5.59 -16.56
C SER A 190 11.96 6.07 -16.62
N LEU A 191 11.20 5.87 -15.55
CA LEU A 191 9.81 6.31 -15.44
C LEU A 191 9.69 7.79 -15.04
N ALA A 192 10.70 8.35 -14.37
CA ALA A 192 10.69 9.74 -13.94
C ALA A 192 10.57 10.69 -15.16
N GLY A 193 9.60 11.59 -15.12
CA GLY A 193 9.36 12.54 -16.23
C GLY A 193 8.83 11.93 -17.54
N SER A 194 8.70 10.60 -17.64
CA SER A 194 8.24 9.93 -18.87
C SER A 194 6.79 10.23 -19.22
N GLY A 195 5.98 10.62 -18.24
CA GLY A 195 4.54 10.82 -18.37
C GLY A 195 3.77 9.52 -18.64
N THR A 196 4.40 8.36 -18.49
CA THR A 196 3.71 7.06 -18.55
C THR A 196 2.72 6.96 -17.39
N PRO A 197 1.44 6.62 -17.62
CA PRO A 197 0.44 6.52 -16.56
C PRO A 197 0.61 5.22 -15.76
N LEU A 198 1.77 5.08 -15.11
CA LEU A 198 2.18 3.96 -14.26
C LEU A 198 2.47 4.46 -12.85
N LEU A 199 1.95 3.78 -11.87
CA LEU A 199 2.28 3.96 -10.45
C LEU A 199 2.93 2.69 -9.93
N VAL A 200 4.04 2.81 -9.22
CA VAL A 200 4.67 1.70 -8.50
C VAL A 200 4.44 1.89 -7.01
N VAL A 201 3.80 0.93 -6.37
CA VAL A 201 3.49 0.94 -4.94
C VAL A 201 4.27 -0.18 -4.26
N MET A 202 5.15 0.18 -3.36
CA MET A 202 5.93 -0.78 -2.56
C MET A 202 5.43 -0.81 -1.13
N CYS A 203 5.09 -1.99 -0.62
CA CYS A 203 4.73 -2.21 0.78
C CYS A 203 5.88 -2.87 1.53
N THR A 204 6.21 -2.33 2.71
CA THR A 204 7.26 -2.88 3.57
C THR A 204 6.88 -2.79 5.05
N ASN A 205 7.30 -3.79 5.82
CA ASN A 205 7.24 -3.74 7.28
C ASN A 205 8.53 -3.15 7.88
N ARG A 206 9.56 -2.92 7.06
CA ARG A 206 10.91 -2.54 7.48
C ARG A 206 11.42 -1.36 6.65
N LEU A 207 10.88 -0.16 6.87
CA LEU A 207 11.31 1.03 6.12
C LEU A 207 12.81 1.31 6.30
N ALA A 208 13.36 1.06 7.50
CA ALA A 208 14.79 1.25 7.77
C ALA A 208 15.66 0.32 6.91
N ALA A 209 15.20 -0.90 6.64
CA ALA A 209 15.94 -1.90 5.88
C ALA A 209 15.98 -1.62 4.37
N LEU A 210 15.13 -0.74 3.84
CA LEU A 210 15.15 -0.36 2.43
C LEU A 210 16.40 0.44 2.08
N ASP A 211 16.93 0.23 0.88
CA ASP A 211 18.05 1.01 0.35
C ASP A 211 17.76 2.51 0.38
N PRO A 212 18.67 3.35 0.89
CA PRO A 212 18.49 4.80 0.92
C PRO A 212 18.23 5.44 -0.46
N ALA A 213 18.77 4.85 -1.54
CA ALA A 213 18.54 5.34 -2.89
C ALA A 213 17.10 5.12 -3.36
N VAL A 214 16.46 4.02 -2.94
CA VAL A 214 15.04 3.76 -3.20
C VAL A 214 14.16 4.76 -2.45
N LYS A 215 14.45 4.97 -1.16
CA LYS A 215 13.73 5.97 -0.34
C LYS A 215 13.79 7.38 -0.92
N ARG A 216 14.94 7.79 -1.44
CA ARG A 216 15.12 9.13 -2.07
C ARG A 216 14.35 9.29 -3.38
N ARG A 217 14.06 8.21 -4.10
CA ARG A 217 13.30 8.25 -5.36
C ARG A 217 11.80 8.20 -5.16
N ALA A 218 11.34 7.82 -3.98
CA ALA A 218 9.92 7.79 -3.68
C ALA A 218 9.31 9.21 -3.76
N ALA A 219 8.26 9.35 -4.56
CA ALA A 219 7.48 10.59 -4.63
C ALA A 219 6.79 10.89 -3.30
N ALA A 220 6.35 9.85 -2.60
CA ALA A 220 5.78 9.96 -1.26
C ALA A 220 5.98 8.67 -0.47
N THR A 221 6.19 8.84 0.85
CA THR A 221 6.13 7.77 1.83
C THR A 221 4.89 7.95 2.69
N PHE A 222 4.13 6.87 2.85
CA PHE A 222 2.95 6.77 3.69
C PHE A 222 3.25 5.84 4.85
N GLU A 223 3.14 6.36 6.06
CA GLU A 223 3.38 5.59 7.28
C GLU A 223 2.07 5.06 7.85
N PHE A 224 2.04 3.78 8.15
CA PHE A 224 0.89 3.06 8.66
C PHE A 224 1.19 2.60 10.09
N GLY A 225 0.62 3.31 11.05
CA GLY A 225 0.70 2.95 12.46
C GLY A 225 -0.39 1.98 12.89
N ARG A 226 -0.32 1.57 14.16
CA ARG A 226 -1.44 0.91 14.83
C ARG A 226 -2.54 1.92 15.11
N PRO A 227 -3.81 1.49 15.17
CA PRO A 227 -4.92 2.39 15.41
C PRO A 227 -4.82 3.04 16.79
N ASN A 228 -5.06 4.35 16.86
CA ASN A 228 -5.29 5.08 18.12
C ASN A 228 -6.66 4.73 18.70
N ASP A 229 -7.01 5.30 19.86
CA ASP A 229 -8.26 5.00 20.57
C ASP A 229 -9.50 5.29 19.72
N ASP A 230 -9.54 6.43 19.03
CA ASP A 230 -10.67 6.81 18.15
C ASP A 230 -10.80 5.86 16.97
N GLN A 231 -9.68 5.49 16.36
CA GLN A 231 -9.63 4.56 15.27
C GLN A 231 -10.03 3.15 15.71
N ARG A 232 -9.56 2.67 16.89
CA ARG A 232 -10.00 1.40 17.46
C ARG A 232 -11.50 1.39 17.72
N ARG A 233 -12.03 2.48 18.34
CA ARG A 233 -13.47 2.65 18.53
C ARG A 233 -14.23 2.51 17.21
N GLN A 234 -13.81 3.22 16.18
CA GLN A 234 -14.45 3.20 14.87
C GLN A 234 -14.42 1.80 14.24
N VAL A 235 -13.27 1.10 14.31
CA VAL A 235 -13.13 -0.27 13.80
C VAL A 235 -14.04 -1.24 14.55
N ILE A 236 -14.01 -1.21 15.89
CA ILE A 236 -14.83 -2.08 16.74
C ILE A 236 -16.33 -1.81 16.51
N ALA A 237 -16.75 -0.55 16.55
CA ALA A 237 -18.13 -0.18 16.31
C ALA A 237 -18.63 -0.63 14.93
N THR A 238 -17.78 -0.52 13.90
CA THR A 238 -18.11 -0.97 12.54
C THR A 238 -18.17 -2.49 12.46
N ALA A 239 -17.21 -3.20 13.05
CA ALA A 239 -17.13 -4.66 13.01
C ALA A 239 -18.31 -5.33 13.74
N PHE A 240 -18.72 -4.75 14.86
CA PHE A 240 -19.80 -5.28 15.71
C PHE A 240 -21.13 -4.54 15.57
N LYS A 241 -21.31 -3.76 14.53
CA LYS A 241 -22.51 -2.91 14.32
C LYS A 241 -23.84 -3.66 14.47
N ASN A 242 -23.90 -4.89 14.01
CA ASN A 242 -25.13 -5.71 14.00
C ASN A 242 -25.30 -6.59 15.25
N TYR A 243 -24.37 -6.54 16.20
CA TYR A 243 -24.40 -7.34 17.42
C TYR A 243 -25.02 -6.64 18.61
N GLY A 244 -25.43 -5.35 18.44
CA GLY A 244 -26.17 -4.60 19.48
C GLY A 244 -25.34 -4.30 20.72
N LEU A 245 -24.02 -4.13 20.57
CA LEU A 245 -23.14 -3.76 21.69
C LEU A 245 -23.45 -2.36 22.20
N ALA A 246 -23.52 -2.22 23.52
CA ALA A 246 -23.63 -0.90 24.15
C ALA A 246 -22.32 -0.11 24.01
N ASP A 247 -22.41 1.23 23.99
CA ASP A 247 -21.23 2.11 23.89
C ASP A 247 -20.20 1.88 25.00
N ASP A 248 -20.67 1.58 26.24
CA ASP A 248 -19.79 1.22 27.36
C ASP A 248 -18.98 -0.07 27.09
N THR A 249 -19.55 -1.04 26.39
CA THR A 249 -18.83 -2.25 25.95
C THR A 249 -17.77 -1.91 24.92
N ILE A 250 -18.08 -1.03 23.97
CA ILE A 250 -17.12 -0.56 22.97
C ILE A 250 -15.97 0.16 23.66
N ASP A 251 -16.25 1.02 24.65
CA ASP A 251 -15.24 1.73 25.42
C ASP A 251 -14.30 0.78 26.16
N LYS A 252 -14.85 -0.23 26.82
CA LYS A 252 -14.06 -1.29 27.48
C LYS A 252 -13.18 -2.04 26.51
N LEU A 253 -13.69 -2.38 25.31
CA LEU A 253 -12.90 -3.04 24.27
C LEU A 253 -11.79 -2.14 23.74
N VAL A 254 -12.03 -0.85 23.56
CA VAL A 254 -10.99 0.12 23.16
C VAL A 254 -9.86 0.15 24.17
N ILE A 255 -10.17 0.14 25.46
CA ILE A 255 -9.17 0.09 26.54
C ILE A 255 -8.43 -1.27 26.52
N ALA A 256 -9.17 -2.38 26.47
CA ALA A 256 -8.61 -3.74 26.51
C ALA A 256 -7.69 -4.03 25.32
N THR A 257 -7.99 -3.48 24.13
CA THR A 257 -7.22 -3.63 22.91
C THR A 257 -6.16 -2.54 22.71
N GLY A 258 -6.08 -1.58 23.63
CA GLY A 258 -5.10 -0.50 23.62
C GLY A 258 -3.71 -0.92 24.10
N PRO A 259 -2.71 -0.02 23.98
CA PRO A 259 -1.41 -0.24 24.57
C PRO A 259 -1.53 -0.25 26.10
N GLN A 260 -0.78 -1.14 26.75
CA GLN A 260 -0.75 -1.28 28.21
C GLN A 260 0.69 -1.10 28.71
N GLY A 261 0.98 0.08 29.24
CA GLY A 261 2.34 0.43 29.64
C GLY A 261 3.30 0.58 28.45
N LEU A 262 4.59 0.41 28.70
CA LEU A 262 5.64 0.52 27.68
C LEU A 262 5.88 -0.81 26.91
N ASP A 263 5.48 -1.93 27.50
CA ASP A 263 5.85 -3.25 27.04
C ASP A 263 4.78 -3.97 26.22
N ARG A 264 3.54 -3.46 26.23
CA ARG A 264 2.43 -4.07 25.49
C ARG A 264 1.87 -3.12 24.45
N PHE A 265 2.09 -3.44 23.19
CA PHE A 265 1.50 -2.71 22.06
C PHE A 265 -0.03 -2.87 22.03
N GLY A 266 -0.73 -1.88 21.46
CA GLY A 266 -2.15 -2.03 21.14
C GLY A 266 -2.36 -2.99 19.95
N PHE A 267 -3.60 -3.42 19.75
CA PHE A 267 -4.00 -4.28 18.63
C PHE A 267 -3.80 -3.54 17.30
N THR A 268 -3.43 -4.30 16.28
CA THR A 268 -3.41 -3.82 14.87
C THR A 268 -4.82 -3.83 14.30
N TYR A 269 -5.02 -3.22 13.13
CA TYR A 269 -6.29 -3.32 12.39
C TYR A 269 -6.64 -4.79 12.07
N SER A 270 -5.65 -5.60 11.72
CA SER A 270 -5.83 -7.04 11.47
C SER A 270 -6.22 -7.80 12.73
N ASP A 271 -5.63 -7.47 13.89
CA ASP A 271 -6.01 -8.08 15.17
C ASP A 271 -7.49 -7.84 15.48
N LEU A 272 -7.97 -6.61 15.24
CA LEU A 272 -9.37 -6.25 15.52
C LEU A 272 -10.35 -6.92 14.56
N THR A 273 -10.01 -6.99 13.27
CA THR A 273 -10.97 -7.41 12.23
C THR A 273 -10.85 -8.88 11.84
N GLN A 274 -9.64 -9.44 11.86
CA GLN A 274 -9.38 -10.80 11.37
C GLN A 274 -9.13 -11.81 12.50
N ARG A 275 -8.90 -11.34 13.72
CA ARG A 275 -8.68 -12.20 14.88
C ARG A 275 -9.78 -12.05 15.93
N LEU A 276 -9.99 -10.84 16.47
CA LEU A 276 -10.94 -10.61 17.55
C LEU A 276 -12.38 -11.00 17.15
N LEU A 277 -12.89 -10.45 16.03
CA LEU A 277 -14.26 -10.74 15.59
C LEU A 277 -14.47 -12.22 15.25
N PRO A 278 -13.66 -12.87 14.37
CA PRO A 278 -13.84 -14.28 14.07
C PRO A 278 -13.73 -15.19 15.30
N THR A 279 -12.77 -14.91 16.21
CA THR A 279 -12.59 -15.71 17.43
C THR A 279 -13.80 -15.58 18.35
N ALA A 280 -14.35 -14.38 18.52
CA ALA A 280 -15.54 -14.18 19.32
C ALA A 280 -16.78 -14.88 18.73
N VAL A 281 -16.94 -14.84 17.41
CA VAL A 281 -18.02 -15.56 16.72
C VAL A 281 -17.90 -17.06 16.96
N LEU A 282 -16.69 -17.62 16.77
CA LEU A 282 -16.45 -19.05 16.96
C LEU A 282 -16.60 -19.50 18.42
N ALA A 283 -16.25 -18.63 19.38
CA ALA A 283 -16.40 -18.93 20.79
C ALA A 283 -17.87 -18.93 21.26
N ALA A 284 -18.74 -18.16 20.60
CA ALA A 284 -20.19 -18.15 20.86
C ALA A 284 -20.93 -19.24 20.12
N TYR A 285 -20.49 -19.62 18.91
CA TYR A 285 -21.15 -20.59 18.06
C TYR A 285 -21.04 -22.02 18.62
N PRO A 286 -22.07 -22.88 18.52
CA PRO A 286 -23.35 -22.62 17.84
C PRO A 286 -24.49 -22.14 18.79
N ASP A 287 -24.29 -22.18 20.10
CA ASP A 287 -25.39 -22.16 21.06
C ASP A 287 -25.54 -20.80 21.78
N ASP A 288 -24.50 -19.98 21.82
CA ASP A 288 -24.48 -18.76 22.63
C ASP A 288 -24.49 -17.50 21.77
N ALA A 289 -24.92 -16.39 22.40
CA ALA A 289 -24.82 -15.05 21.81
C ALA A 289 -23.45 -14.41 22.13
N ILE A 290 -22.99 -13.52 21.27
CA ILE A 290 -21.82 -12.71 21.55
C ILE A 290 -22.16 -11.68 22.61
N THR A 291 -21.52 -11.80 23.79
CA THR A 291 -21.70 -10.92 24.93
C THR A 291 -20.48 -10.00 25.14
N ALA A 292 -20.66 -8.95 25.95
CA ALA A 292 -19.57 -8.05 26.35
C ALA A 292 -18.44 -8.82 27.06
N ASP A 293 -18.81 -9.71 27.98
CA ASP A 293 -17.83 -10.48 28.78
C ASP A 293 -17.03 -11.45 27.89
N LEU A 294 -17.70 -12.12 26.93
CA LEU A 294 -17.03 -12.98 25.95
C LEU A 294 -16.02 -12.19 25.13
N LEU A 295 -16.41 -11.01 24.63
CA LEU A 295 -15.53 -10.17 23.81
C LEU A 295 -14.30 -9.69 24.59
N LEU A 296 -14.48 -9.30 25.84
CA LEU A 296 -13.38 -8.86 26.72
C LEU A 296 -12.45 -10.05 27.07
N ALA A 297 -13.01 -11.22 27.33
CA ALA A 297 -12.22 -12.43 27.55
C ALA A 297 -11.39 -12.79 26.31
N VAL A 298 -12.01 -12.82 25.14
CA VAL A 298 -11.33 -13.09 23.87
C VAL A 298 -10.24 -12.06 23.57
N ALA A 299 -10.49 -10.76 23.83
CA ALA A 299 -9.49 -9.72 23.63
C ALA A 299 -8.28 -9.87 24.57
N SER A 300 -8.52 -10.31 25.81
CA SER A 300 -7.47 -10.59 26.78
C SER A 300 -6.59 -11.79 26.36
N ASP A 301 -7.22 -12.87 25.90
CA ASP A 301 -6.56 -14.12 25.56
C ASP A 301 -5.74 -14.03 24.25
N LEU A 302 -6.27 -13.30 23.26
CA LEU A 302 -5.59 -13.15 21.96
C LEU A 302 -4.28 -12.39 22.07
N GLY A 303 -4.22 -11.37 22.87
CA GLY A 303 -3.10 -10.43 22.89
C GLY A 303 -2.83 -9.74 21.52
N PRO A 304 -2.06 -8.66 21.48
CA PRO A 304 -1.70 -7.97 20.25
C PRO A 304 -0.64 -8.74 19.45
N THR A 305 -0.67 -8.58 18.13
CA THR A 305 0.45 -8.98 17.27
C THR A 305 1.72 -8.25 17.71
N VAL A 306 2.83 -8.97 17.84
CA VAL A 306 4.14 -8.39 18.22
C VAL A 306 4.56 -7.39 17.13
N ALA A 307 5.02 -6.20 17.55
CA ALA A 307 5.54 -5.21 16.63
C ALA A 307 6.83 -5.69 15.97
N PHE A 308 7.03 -5.34 14.73
CA PHE A 308 8.29 -5.58 14.05
C PHE A 308 9.31 -4.53 14.54
N ASN A 309 10.23 -4.93 15.42
CA ASN A 309 11.27 -4.02 15.92
C ASN A 309 12.41 -3.90 14.89
N ASP A 310 12.45 -2.79 14.17
CA ASP A 310 13.61 -2.40 13.33
C ASP A 310 14.85 -2.03 14.18
N GLN A 311 14.71 -1.91 15.51
CA GLN A 311 15.77 -1.48 16.40
C GLN A 311 16.62 -2.63 16.98
N ALA A 312 16.35 -3.87 16.64
CA ALA A 312 17.09 -5.04 17.18
C ALA A 312 18.40 -5.36 16.42
N SER A 313 18.91 -4.46 15.58
CA SER A 313 20.18 -4.64 14.84
C SER A 313 20.94 -3.30 14.75
N ALA A 314 21.25 -2.71 15.90
CA ALA A 314 22.25 -1.66 16.00
C ALA A 314 23.40 -2.14 16.88
#